data_3cbfdafc27d556231eb5d9b184165135
#
_entry.id   3cbfdafc27d556231eb5d9b184165135
#
_cell.length_a   1.000
_cell.length_b   1.000
_cell.length_c   1.000
_cell.angle_alpha   90.00
_cell.angle_beta   90.00
_cell.angle_gamma   90.00
#
_symmetry.space_group_name_H-M   'P 1'
#
loop_
_entity.id
_entity.type
_entity.pdbx_description
1 polymer ?
#
loop_
_entity_poly.entity_id
_entity_poly.type
_entity_poly.pdbx_seq_one_letter_code
_entity_poly.pdbx_strand_id
1 'polypeptide(L)'
;CLVGSEMCIRDRLRNMLKLYDLEKYNYAKHVLNVDATYVSNPETGYTEVTLSTLGNAPIHYTLDGTIPTNQSPVYQKKLQINKTTTLQAIAIRPEGNSEIYKEQFHFNKATNKPIILKFPADEKYNGQGYGTLVDGISGNTTYGSDKWLGFSNGNDMIATIDLEKETPITSVSLNTCIATGDGIFDAQHICIELSSDGKNYKKTASQIYTMPTEHRKEVKQHTLTFQTQTARYVRISATSEKKLPSWSGLPAIPAFIFVDEISIE
;
A
#
# COMPACT_ATOMS: atom_id res chain seq x y z
N CYS A 1 16.09 0.32 -34.33
CA CYS A 1 15.56 0.10 -32.99
C CYS A 1 16.45 -0.90 -32.27
N LEU A 2 17.03 -0.54 -31.13
CA LEU A 2 17.80 -1.47 -30.31
C LEU A 2 16.85 -2.57 -29.83
N VAL A 3 17.11 -3.81 -30.20
CA VAL A 3 16.32 -4.97 -29.79
C VAL A 3 16.39 -5.07 -28.26
N GLY A 4 15.26 -4.88 -27.58
CA GLY A 4 15.18 -4.95 -26.13
C GLY A 4 14.93 -3.63 -25.41
N SER A 5 14.80 -2.49 -26.11
CA SER A 5 14.34 -1.28 -25.45
C SER A 5 12.86 -1.41 -25.06
N GLU A 6 12.49 -0.90 -23.91
CA GLU A 6 11.12 -0.94 -23.38
C GLU A 6 10.09 -0.39 -24.38
N MET A 7 10.48 0.62 -25.17
CA MET A 7 9.66 1.21 -26.21
C MET A 7 9.39 0.21 -27.36
N CYS A 8 10.39 -0.58 -27.77
CA CYS A 8 10.22 -1.60 -28.81
C CYS A 8 9.30 -2.75 -28.34
N ILE A 9 9.39 -3.14 -27.08
CA ILE A 9 8.52 -4.19 -26.51
C ILE A 9 7.07 -3.69 -26.49
N ARG A 10 6.82 -2.48 -26.05
CA ARG A 10 5.49 -1.85 -26.01
C ARG A 10 4.89 -1.70 -27.42
N ASP A 11 5.66 -1.26 -28.40
CA ASP A 11 5.19 -1.13 -29.80
C ASP A 11 4.84 -2.50 -30.41
N ARG A 12 5.66 -3.52 -30.15
CA ARG A 12 5.37 -4.88 -30.61
C ARG A 12 4.11 -5.44 -29.99
N LEU A 13 3.95 -5.27 -28.67
CA LEU A 13 2.74 -5.71 -27.96
C LEU A 13 1.50 -4.98 -28.48
N ARG A 14 1.58 -3.67 -28.70
CA ARG A 14 0.49 -2.87 -29.28
C ARG A 14 0.07 -3.36 -30.67
N ASN A 15 1.04 -3.64 -31.53
CA ASN A 15 0.76 -4.15 -32.86
C ASN A 15 0.16 -5.55 -32.83
N MET A 16 0.61 -6.39 -31.90
CA MET A 16 0.07 -7.73 -31.70
C MET A 16 -1.38 -7.67 -31.18
N LEU A 17 -1.69 -6.78 -30.24
CA LEU A 17 -3.06 -6.60 -29.74
C LEU A 17 -4.01 -6.09 -30.83
N LYS A 18 -3.56 -5.19 -31.71
CA LYS A 18 -4.34 -4.77 -32.89
C LYS A 18 -4.65 -5.94 -33.82
N LEU A 19 -3.67 -6.82 -34.07
CA LEU A 19 -3.87 -8.01 -34.89
C LEU A 19 -4.87 -8.96 -34.22
N TYR A 20 -4.78 -9.14 -32.90
CA TYR A 20 -5.72 -9.95 -32.13
C TYR A 20 -7.16 -9.41 -32.20
N ASP A 21 -7.33 -8.08 -32.14
CA ASP A 21 -8.66 -7.47 -32.32
C ASP A 21 -9.20 -7.66 -33.72
N LEU A 22 -8.36 -7.53 -34.79
CA LEU A 22 -8.73 -7.79 -36.19
C LEU A 22 -9.13 -9.23 -36.41
N GLU A 23 -8.37 -10.17 -35.89
CA GLU A 23 -8.59 -11.62 -36.04
C GLU A 23 -9.61 -12.16 -35.01
N LYS A 24 -10.19 -11.28 -34.15
CA LYS A 24 -11.16 -11.62 -33.10
C LYS A 24 -10.65 -12.64 -32.08
N TYR A 25 -9.34 -12.69 -31.86
CA TYR A 25 -8.79 -13.47 -30.77
C TYR A 25 -9.23 -12.92 -29.39
N ASN A 26 -9.58 -13.83 -28.50
CA ASN A 26 -9.90 -13.49 -27.14
C ASN A 26 -8.60 -13.35 -26.33
N TYR A 27 -8.33 -12.17 -25.78
CA TYR A 27 -7.21 -11.91 -24.88
C TYR A 27 -7.67 -11.11 -23.66
N ALA A 28 -6.85 -11.12 -22.63
CA ALA A 28 -7.16 -10.45 -21.36
C ALA A 28 -7.15 -8.91 -21.52
N LYS A 29 -8.30 -8.31 -21.69
CA LYS A 29 -8.47 -6.86 -21.93
C LYS A 29 -7.93 -5.99 -20.77
N HIS A 30 -7.76 -6.56 -19.55
CA HIS A 30 -7.20 -5.84 -18.42
C HIS A 30 -5.77 -5.30 -18.66
N VAL A 31 -5.02 -5.84 -19.61
CA VAL A 31 -3.70 -5.30 -20.01
C VAL A 31 -3.78 -3.87 -20.56
N LEU A 32 -4.99 -3.42 -20.94
CA LEU A 32 -5.26 -2.07 -21.41
C LEU A 32 -5.76 -1.13 -20.28
N ASN A 33 -5.93 -1.63 -19.09
CA ASN A 33 -6.38 -0.83 -17.96
C ASN A 33 -5.35 0.24 -17.57
N VAL A 34 -5.78 1.18 -16.75
CA VAL A 34 -4.89 2.15 -16.13
C VAL A 34 -4.20 1.49 -14.95
N ASP A 35 -2.88 1.61 -14.91
CA ASP A 35 -2.06 1.25 -13.76
C ASP A 35 -1.58 2.51 -13.04
N ALA A 36 -1.36 2.42 -11.73
CA ALA A 36 -0.84 3.51 -10.93
C ALA A 36 0.29 3.06 -10.02
N THR A 37 1.27 3.93 -9.85
CA THR A 37 2.31 3.80 -8.82
C THR A 37 2.27 5.01 -7.90
N TYR A 38 2.62 4.81 -6.64
CA TYR A 38 2.52 5.82 -5.59
C TYR A 38 3.86 6.00 -4.91
N VAL A 39 4.19 7.23 -4.57
CA VAL A 39 5.39 7.53 -3.78
C VAL A 39 5.03 8.56 -2.72
N SER A 40 5.13 8.17 -1.46
CA SER A 40 5.07 9.09 -0.33
C SER A 40 6.31 9.98 -0.34
N ASN A 41 6.12 11.29 -0.32
CA ASN A 41 7.21 12.26 -0.32
C ASN A 41 7.15 13.13 0.94
N PRO A 42 7.94 12.80 1.98
CA PRO A 42 7.96 13.55 3.23
C PRO A 42 8.43 15.01 3.07
N GLU A 43 9.30 15.30 2.10
CA GLU A 43 9.82 16.66 1.89
C GLU A 43 8.73 17.62 1.40
N THR A 44 7.82 17.12 0.57
CA THR A 44 6.73 17.94 0.00
C THR A 44 5.41 17.77 0.72
N GLY A 45 5.25 16.70 1.50
CA GLY A 45 3.98 16.33 2.15
C GLY A 45 2.92 15.82 1.18
N TYR A 46 3.30 15.42 -0.04
CA TYR A 46 2.40 14.88 -1.06
C TYR A 46 2.64 13.39 -1.28
N THR A 47 1.57 12.65 -1.56
CA THR A 47 1.65 11.36 -2.23
C THR A 47 1.66 11.62 -3.74
N GLU A 48 2.76 11.30 -4.41
CA GLU A 48 2.90 11.43 -5.85
C GLU A 48 2.32 10.20 -6.54
N VAL A 49 1.42 10.43 -7.51
CA VAL A 49 0.78 9.37 -8.28
C VAL A 49 1.20 9.44 -9.74
N THR A 50 1.73 8.35 -10.26
CA THR A 50 2.03 8.18 -11.68
C THR A 50 1.03 7.22 -12.29
N LEU A 51 0.27 7.69 -13.28
CA LEU A 51 -0.67 6.85 -14.04
C LEU A 51 -0.02 6.41 -15.35
N SER A 52 -0.25 5.18 -15.73
CA SER A 52 0.20 4.62 -16.99
C SER A 52 -0.85 3.71 -17.61
N THR A 53 -0.75 3.49 -18.92
CA THR A 53 -1.56 2.49 -19.63
C THR A 53 -0.80 2.00 -20.87
N LEU A 54 -1.07 0.81 -21.30
CA LEU A 54 -0.46 0.28 -22.50
C LEU A 54 -0.88 1.09 -23.74
N GLY A 55 0.08 1.42 -24.60
CA GLY A 55 -0.17 2.05 -25.90
C GLY A 55 -0.40 3.56 -25.84
N ASN A 56 -0.03 4.24 -24.78
CA ASN A 56 -0.09 5.72 -24.66
C ASN A 56 -1.47 6.34 -24.95
N ALA A 57 -2.55 5.62 -24.62
CA ALA A 57 -3.87 6.20 -24.71
C ALA A 57 -4.03 7.39 -23.74
N PRO A 58 -4.81 8.41 -24.07
CA PRO A 58 -5.08 9.48 -23.13
C PRO A 58 -5.81 8.92 -21.90
N ILE A 59 -5.27 9.24 -20.73
CA ILE A 59 -5.86 8.87 -19.44
C ILE A 59 -6.61 10.09 -18.92
N HIS A 60 -7.92 9.97 -18.77
CA HIS A 60 -8.77 10.99 -18.14
C HIS A 60 -8.96 10.63 -16.67
N TYR A 61 -8.97 11.61 -15.78
CA TYR A 61 -9.09 11.37 -14.35
C TYR A 61 -9.95 12.39 -13.62
N THR A 62 -10.40 12.02 -12.42
CA THR A 62 -11.08 12.87 -11.43
C THR A 62 -10.46 12.65 -10.05
N LEU A 63 -10.58 13.63 -9.17
CA LEU A 63 -10.07 13.58 -7.79
C LEU A 63 -11.19 13.75 -6.74
N ASP A 64 -12.43 13.73 -7.17
CA ASP A 64 -13.63 13.91 -6.33
C ASP A 64 -14.49 12.64 -6.25
N GLY A 65 -14.02 11.55 -6.84
CA GLY A 65 -14.73 10.28 -6.89
C GLY A 65 -15.83 10.19 -7.94
N THR A 66 -15.98 11.18 -8.80
CA THR A 66 -16.88 11.09 -9.97
C THR A 66 -16.27 10.23 -11.06
N ILE A 67 -17.11 9.61 -11.90
CA ILE A 67 -16.66 8.80 -13.04
C ILE A 67 -16.04 9.72 -14.09
N PRO A 68 -14.77 9.50 -14.49
CA PRO A 68 -14.13 10.31 -15.52
C PRO A 68 -14.75 10.05 -16.89
N THR A 69 -14.84 11.12 -17.70
CA THR A 69 -15.36 11.12 -19.07
C THR A 69 -14.31 11.72 -20.02
N ASN A 70 -14.60 11.77 -21.32
CA ASN A 70 -13.76 12.43 -22.31
C ASN A 70 -13.66 13.96 -22.11
N GLN A 71 -14.48 14.54 -21.23
CA GLN A 71 -14.42 15.97 -20.84
C GLN A 71 -13.60 16.19 -19.57
N SER A 72 -13.26 15.12 -18.83
CA SER A 72 -12.45 15.20 -17.63
C SER A 72 -10.99 15.58 -17.97
N PRO A 73 -10.22 16.13 -17.01
CA PRO A 73 -8.81 16.45 -17.21
C PRO A 73 -8.01 15.26 -17.73
N VAL A 74 -7.08 15.53 -18.67
CA VAL A 74 -6.16 14.53 -19.20
C VAL A 74 -4.90 14.49 -18.34
N TYR A 75 -4.47 13.29 -17.96
CA TYR A 75 -3.23 13.08 -17.22
C TYR A 75 -2.02 13.42 -18.11
N GLN A 76 -1.19 14.36 -17.65
CA GLN A 76 0.01 14.82 -18.37
C GLN A 76 1.27 14.76 -17.51
N LYS A 77 1.12 14.83 -16.18
CA LYS A 77 2.22 14.82 -15.20
C LYS A 77 1.76 14.16 -13.93
N LYS A 78 2.70 13.74 -13.08
CA LYS A 78 2.41 13.18 -11.76
C LYS A 78 1.37 14.02 -11.00
N LEU A 79 0.38 13.34 -10.45
CA LEU A 79 -0.59 13.97 -9.56
C LEU A 79 0.02 14.09 -8.17
N GLN A 80 -0.29 15.18 -7.49
CA GLN A 80 0.15 15.43 -6.11
C GLN A 80 -1.08 15.44 -5.21
N ILE A 81 -1.21 14.42 -4.37
CA ILE A 81 -2.32 14.25 -3.44
C ILE A 81 -1.84 14.64 -2.03
N ASN A 82 -2.57 15.55 -1.37
CA ASN A 82 -2.24 16.03 -0.02
C ASN A 82 -3.44 16.11 0.93
N LYS A 83 -4.53 15.46 0.56
CA LYS A 83 -5.74 15.36 1.36
C LYS A 83 -6.52 14.10 1.00
N THR A 84 -7.40 13.67 1.88
CA THR A 84 -8.33 12.56 1.62
C THR A 84 -9.07 12.80 0.30
N THR A 85 -8.92 11.86 -0.64
CA THR A 85 -9.29 12.03 -2.04
C THR A 85 -9.62 10.67 -2.65
N THR A 86 -10.59 10.62 -3.54
CA THR A 86 -10.85 9.45 -4.37
C THR A 86 -10.44 9.75 -5.80
N LEU A 87 -9.35 9.13 -6.25
CA LEU A 87 -8.89 9.15 -7.63
C LEU A 87 -9.69 8.12 -8.44
N GLN A 88 -10.28 8.55 -9.55
CA GLN A 88 -10.73 7.65 -10.60
C GLN A 88 -10.04 7.99 -11.91
N ALA A 89 -9.69 6.98 -12.72
CA ALA A 89 -9.04 7.18 -14.00
C ALA A 89 -9.51 6.16 -15.04
N ILE A 90 -9.55 6.58 -16.29
CA ILE A 90 -9.94 5.75 -17.43
C ILE A 90 -9.07 6.08 -18.65
N ALA A 91 -8.60 5.06 -19.33
CA ALA A 91 -7.94 5.23 -20.64
C ALA A 91 -8.99 5.18 -21.74
N ILE A 92 -9.07 6.25 -22.55
CA ILE A 92 -10.05 6.34 -23.64
C ILE A 92 -9.39 6.04 -24.98
N ARG A 93 -9.97 5.11 -25.73
CA ARG A 93 -9.47 4.63 -27.02
C ARG A 93 -10.60 4.55 -28.04
N PRO A 94 -10.30 4.66 -29.35
CA PRO A 94 -11.30 4.47 -30.40
C PRO A 94 -11.94 3.07 -30.37
N GLU A 95 -11.17 2.06 -30.02
CA GLU A 95 -11.59 0.65 -29.95
C GLU A 95 -12.33 0.27 -28.66
N GLY A 96 -12.41 1.19 -27.70
CA GLY A 96 -13.09 0.98 -26.43
C GLY A 96 -12.29 1.50 -25.23
N ASN A 97 -12.99 1.85 -24.18
CA ASN A 97 -12.39 2.35 -22.95
C ASN A 97 -11.85 1.23 -22.07
N SER A 98 -10.85 1.55 -21.23
CA SER A 98 -10.45 0.67 -20.14
C SER A 98 -11.56 0.52 -19.10
N GLU A 99 -11.38 -0.40 -18.17
CA GLU A 99 -12.11 -0.36 -16.89
C GLU A 99 -11.70 0.91 -16.12
N ILE A 100 -12.58 1.33 -15.20
CA ILE A 100 -12.30 2.48 -14.34
C ILE A 100 -11.32 2.04 -13.26
N TYR A 101 -10.15 2.63 -13.27
CA TYR A 101 -9.24 2.55 -12.15
C TYR A 101 -9.79 3.42 -11.00
N LYS A 102 -9.77 2.90 -9.78
CA LYS A 102 -10.23 3.61 -8.58
C LYS A 102 -9.28 3.39 -7.43
N GLU A 103 -8.86 4.48 -6.79
CA GLU A 103 -8.06 4.46 -5.57
C GLU A 103 -8.55 5.51 -4.58
N GLN A 104 -8.48 5.16 -3.30
CA GLN A 104 -8.90 6.04 -2.22
C GLN A 104 -7.72 6.35 -1.31
N PHE A 105 -7.42 7.63 -1.17
CA PHE A 105 -6.39 8.16 -0.29
C PHE A 105 -7.01 8.63 1.01
N HIS A 106 -6.52 8.14 2.13
CA HIS A 106 -6.95 8.49 3.48
C HIS A 106 -5.83 9.23 4.20
N PHE A 107 -5.88 10.55 4.19
CA PHE A 107 -4.88 11.38 4.85
C PHE A 107 -5.15 11.49 6.35
N ASN A 108 -4.14 11.22 7.13
CA ASN A 108 -4.11 11.27 8.59
C ASN A 108 -2.82 11.95 9.06
N LYS A 109 -2.57 12.03 10.37
CA LYS A 109 -1.39 12.72 10.92
C LYS A 109 -0.05 12.08 10.55
N ALA A 110 -0.04 10.77 10.21
CA ALA A 110 1.15 10.04 9.78
C ALA A 110 1.44 10.16 8.28
N THR A 111 0.44 10.51 7.46
CA THR A 111 0.57 10.49 5.99
C THR A 111 1.68 11.42 5.52
N ASN A 112 2.57 10.87 4.70
CA ASN A 112 3.77 11.52 4.15
C ASN A 112 4.75 12.04 5.23
N LYS A 113 4.78 11.41 6.40
CA LYS A 113 5.77 11.72 7.44
C LYS A 113 7.03 10.88 7.31
N PRO A 114 8.19 11.42 7.74
CA PRO A 114 9.41 10.63 7.82
C PRO A 114 9.21 9.37 8.66
N ILE A 115 9.61 8.22 8.11
CA ILE A 115 9.47 6.92 8.76
C ILE A 115 10.78 6.15 8.70
N ILE A 116 11.11 5.45 9.77
CA ILE A 116 12.27 4.58 9.88
C ILE A 116 11.81 3.20 10.35
N LEU A 117 12.29 2.16 9.70
CA LEU A 117 12.10 0.77 10.12
C LEU A 117 13.33 0.25 10.84
N LYS A 118 13.13 -0.47 11.94
CA LYS A 118 14.22 -1.16 12.67
C LYS A 118 14.78 -2.35 11.88
N PHE A 119 13.92 -3.09 11.21
CA PHE A 119 14.26 -4.18 10.32
C PHE A 119 13.75 -3.87 8.92
N PRO A 120 14.50 -4.17 7.86
CA PRO A 120 14.01 -3.97 6.51
C PRO A 120 12.85 -4.91 6.21
N ALA A 121 11.95 -4.50 5.33
CA ALA A 121 11.00 -5.40 4.72
C ALA A 121 11.73 -6.44 3.85
N ASP A 122 11.09 -7.55 3.57
CA ASP A 122 11.59 -8.57 2.65
C ASP A 122 11.74 -7.99 1.23
N GLU A 123 12.85 -8.29 0.55
CA GLU A 123 13.16 -7.73 -0.77
C GLU A 123 12.04 -7.96 -1.79
N LYS A 124 11.36 -9.11 -1.72
CA LYS A 124 10.25 -9.45 -2.60
C LYS A 124 8.95 -8.70 -2.27
N TYR A 125 8.81 -8.25 -1.03
CA TYR A 125 7.59 -7.64 -0.49
C TYR A 125 7.89 -6.28 0.13
N ASN A 126 8.55 -5.43 -0.64
CA ASN A 126 9.05 -4.12 -0.20
C ASN A 126 8.15 -2.95 -0.65
N GLY A 127 6.97 -3.21 -1.22
CA GLY A 127 6.05 -2.19 -1.68
C GLY A 127 6.72 -1.11 -2.53
N GLN A 128 6.46 0.15 -2.21
CA GLN A 128 7.13 1.33 -2.76
C GLN A 128 8.23 1.86 -1.79
N GLY A 129 8.81 0.97 -0.99
CA GLY A 129 9.72 1.34 0.10
C GLY A 129 8.98 1.67 1.39
N TYR A 130 9.68 2.22 2.38
CA TYR A 130 9.13 2.45 3.73
C TYR A 130 7.92 3.40 3.74
N GLY A 131 7.86 4.31 2.76
CA GLY A 131 6.74 5.23 2.58
C GLY A 131 5.39 4.55 2.34
N THR A 132 5.37 3.27 1.93
CA THR A 132 4.14 2.47 1.79
C THR A 132 3.32 2.44 3.08
N LEU A 133 3.97 2.53 4.26
CA LEU A 133 3.25 2.54 5.54
C LEU A 133 2.60 3.88 5.89
N VAL A 134 2.85 4.93 5.10
CA VAL A 134 2.37 6.29 5.36
C VAL A 134 1.98 7.04 4.07
N ASP A 135 1.55 6.34 3.04
CA ASP A 135 1.17 6.95 1.76
C ASP A 135 -0.33 7.29 1.66
N GLY A 136 -1.10 6.90 2.66
CA GLY A 136 -2.54 7.10 2.73
C GLY A 136 -3.36 6.05 1.97
N ILE A 137 -2.75 4.92 1.57
CA ILE A 137 -3.39 3.90 0.73
C ILE A 137 -3.48 2.58 1.47
N SER A 138 -4.68 2.03 1.55
CA SER A 138 -4.90 0.71 2.13
C SER A 138 -4.76 -0.41 1.11
N GLY A 139 -4.16 -1.51 1.55
CA GLY A 139 -4.05 -2.74 0.78
C GLY A 139 -5.35 -3.56 0.76
N ASN A 140 -5.36 -4.59 -0.04
CA ASN A 140 -6.41 -5.59 -0.10
C ASN A 140 -5.81 -7.00 0.13
N THR A 141 -6.59 -8.05 -0.07
CA THR A 141 -6.12 -9.44 0.12
C THR A 141 -5.06 -9.91 -0.88
N THR A 142 -4.60 -9.04 -1.78
CA THR A 142 -3.49 -9.31 -2.71
C THR A 142 -2.19 -8.81 -2.08
N TYR A 143 -1.62 -9.58 -1.17
CA TYR A 143 -0.41 -9.23 -0.40
C TYR A 143 0.85 -9.07 -1.27
N GLY A 144 0.86 -9.59 -2.49
CA GLY A 144 1.95 -9.38 -3.45
C GLY A 144 1.88 -8.06 -4.23
N SER A 145 0.92 -7.19 -3.90
CA SER A 145 0.85 -5.84 -4.49
C SER A 145 1.79 -4.86 -3.80
N ASP A 146 2.09 -3.75 -4.47
CA ASP A 146 2.97 -2.68 -3.96
C ASP A 146 2.41 -1.92 -2.74
N LYS A 147 1.22 -2.31 -2.26
CA LYS A 147 0.55 -1.70 -1.11
C LYS A 147 0.90 -2.33 0.23
N TRP A 148 1.80 -3.32 0.24
CA TRP A 148 2.14 -4.07 1.44
C TRP A 148 3.64 -4.10 1.67
N LEU A 149 4.05 -4.00 2.93
CA LEU A 149 5.37 -4.42 3.36
C LEU A 149 5.29 -5.74 4.08
N GLY A 150 6.05 -6.74 3.61
CA GLY A 150 6.16 -8.06 4.24
C GLY A 150 7.44 -8.16 5.06
N PHE A 151 7.34 -8.71 6.26
CA PHE A 151 8.49 -8.98 7.14
C PHE A 151 8.61 -10.49 7.35
N SER A 152 9.79 -11.03 7.07
CA SER A 152 10.09 -12.46 7.09
C SER A 152 11.13 -12.81 8.15
N ASN A 153 11.48 -14.09 8.23
CA ASN A 153 12.56 -14.60 9.09
C ASN A 153 12.41 -14.28 10.59
N GLY A 154 11.16 -14.12 11.05
CA GLY A 154 10.86 -13.78 12.44
C GLY A 154 11.12 -12.31 12.80
N ASN A 155 11.38 -11.45 11.82
CA ASN A 155 11.44 -10.01 12.04
C ASN A 155 10.02 -9.49 12.34
N ASP A 156 9.95 -8.60 13.34
CA ASP A 156 8.75 -7.86 13.65
C ASP A 156 8.72 -6.57 12.81
N MET A 157 7.53 -6.10 12.47
CA MET A 157 7.39 -4.75 11.97
C MET A 157 7.60 -3.78 13.15
N ILE A 158 8.66 -2.98 13.09
CA ILE A 158 8.92 -1.92 14.08
C ILE A 158 9.23 -0.64 13.31
N ALA A 159 8.24 0.25 13.29
CA ALA A 159 8.30 1.53 12.61
C ALA A 159 8.36 2.68 13.61
N THR A 160 9.13 3.71 13.30
CA THR A 160 9.14 4.98 14.02
C THR A 160 8.80 6.10 13.05
N ILE A 161 7.74 6.84 13.33
CA ILE A 161 7.25 7.97 12.54
C ILE A 161 7.59 9.26 13.26
N ASP A 162 8.20 10.22 12.56
CA ASP A 162 8.43 11.58 13.04
C ASP A 162 7.31 12.50 12.54
N LEU A 163 6.42 12.93 13.44
CA LEU A 163 5.35 13.88 13.12
C LEU A 163 5.86 15.31 12.91
N GLU A 164 7.21 15.52 12.98
CA GLU A 164 7.93 16.78 12.80
C GLU A 164 7.68 17.83 13.88
N LYS A 165 6.57 17.72 14.61
CA LYS A 165 6.20 18.59 15.72
C LYS A 165 5.41 17.82 16.76
N GLU A 166 5.38 18.35 17.97
CA GLU A 166 4.48 17.88 19.03
C GLU A 166 3.04 17.94 18.55
N THR A 167 2.38 16.79 18.54
CA THR A 167 1.04 16.59 17.96
C THR A 167 0.19 15.83 18.97
N PRO A 168 -1.05 16.25 19.27
CA PRO A 168 -1.97 15.48 20.09
C PRO A 168 -2.39 14.22 19.33
N ILE A 169 -2.36 13.07 20.02
CA ILE A 169 -2.66 11.74 19.48
C ILE A 169 -3.68 11.05 20.36
N THR A 170 -4.70 10.47 19.76
CA THR A 170 -5.78 9.74 20.44
C THR A 170 -5.86 8.28 20.06
N SER A 171 -5.37 7.94 18.87
CA SER A 171 -5.34 6.55 18.39
C SER A 171 -4.27 6.32 17.33
N VAL A 172 -3.87 5.07 17.22
CA VAL A 172 -3.02 4.56 16.14
C VAL A 172 -3.67 3.31 15.57
N SER A 173 -3.77 3.22 14.26
CA SER A 173 -4.27 2.04 13.57
C SER A 173 -3.32 1.58 12.47
N LEU A 174 -3.39 0.30 12.14
CA LEU A 174 -2.70 -0.33 11.01
C LEU A 174 -3.52 -1.52 10.52
N ASN A 175 -3.32 -1.92 9.26
CA ASN A 175 -3.91 -3.14 8.75
C ASN A 175 -2.86 -4.24 8.62
N THR A 176 -3.29 -5.48 8.82
CA THR A 176 -2.52 -6.68 8.52
C THR A 176 -3.21 -7.50 7.44
N CYS A 177 -2.43 -8.05 6.50
CA CYS A 177 -2.94 -9.07 5.59
C CYS A 177 -2.76 -10.44 6.23
N ILE A 178 -3.80 -11.24 6.21
CA ILE A 178 -3.82 -12.61 6.71
C ILE A 178 -4.05 -13.53 5.53
N ALA A 179 -3.15 -14.49 5.31
CA ALA A 179 -3.25 -15.56 4.33
C ALA A 179 -2.56 -16.80 4.90
N THR A 180 -3.21 -17.44 5.86
CA THR A 180 -2.60 -18.50 6.68
C THR A 180 -2.14 -19.71 5.89
N GLY A 181 -2.77 -20.00 4.72
CA GLY A 181 -2.33 -21.02 3.79
C GLY A 181 -0.99 -20.71 3.12
N ASP A 182 -0.61 -19.44 3.07
CA ASP A 182 0.65 -18.95 2.49
C ASP A 182 1.70 -18.60 3.57
N GLY A 183 1.43 -18.93 4.84
CA GLY A 183 2.32 -18.65 5.97
C GLY A 183 2.31 -17.18 6.44
N ILE A 184 1.28 -16.43 6.06
CA ILE A 184 1.09 -15.02 6.45
C ILE A 184 0.06 -14.97 7.57
N PHE A 185 0.49 -14.53 8.74
CA PHE A 185 -0.32 -14.51 9.95
C PHE A 185 -0.53 -13.10 10.46
N ASP A 186 -1.58 -12.94 11.27
CA ASP A 186 -1.87 -11.69 11.97
C ASP A 186 -0.77 -11.30 12.97
N ALA A 187 -0.73 -10.04 13.37
CA ALA A 187 0.09 -9.61 14.48
C ALA A 187 -0.37 -10.30 15.78
N GLN A 188 0.57 -10.91 16.52
CA GLN A 188 0.28 -11.45 17.86
C GLN A 188 0.12 -10.35 18.89
N HIS A 189 0.94 -9.31 18.78
CA HIS A 189 0.97 -8.21 19.73
C HIS A 189 1.30 -6.92 18.99
N ILE A 190 0.53 -5.88 19.27
CA ILE A 190 0.80 -4.51 18.80
C ILE A 190 1.07 -3.64 20.02
N CYS A 191 2.15 -2.86 19.96
CA CYS A 191 2.53 -1.93 21.01
C CYS A 191 2.80 -0.55 20.40
N ILE A 192 2.27 0.48 21.06
CA ILE A 192 2.45 1.89 20.71
C ILE A 192 3.25 2.56 21.81
N GLU A 193 4.33 3.21 21.41
CA GLU A 193 5.19 3.98 22.28
C GLU A 193 5.33 5.41 21.74
N LEU A 194 5.25 6.39 22.60
CA LEU A 194 5.34 7.81 22.26
C LEU A 194 6.61 8.42 22.83
N SER A 195 7.16 9.42 22.13
CA SER A 195 8.33 10.18 22.56
C SER A 195 8.29 11.61 22.03
N SER A 196 8.75 12.56 22.81
CA SER A 196 8.95 13.95 22.40
C SER A 196 10.35 14.20 21.83
N ASP A 197 11.36 13.42 22.25
CA ASP A 197 12.76 13.64 21.92
C ASP A 197 13.38 12.60 20.95
N GLY A 198 12.59 11.58 20.58
CA GLY A 198 13.03 10.48 19.71
C GLY A 198 14.01 9.51 20.38
N LYS A 199 14.27 9.64 21.67
CA LYS A 199 15.21 8.81 22.45
C LYS A 199 14.50 8.07 23.57
N ASN A 200 13.70 8.78 24.35
CA ASN A 200 12.99 8.25 25.50
C ASN A 200 11.55 7.93 25.09
N TYR A 201 11.26 6.65 24.91
CA TYR A 201 9.93 6.18 24.52
C TYR A 201 9.16 5.64 25.71
N LYS A 202 7.91 6.07 25.83
CA LYS A 202 6.98 5.60 26.85
C LYS A 202 5.87 4.78 26.20
N LYS A 203 5.68 3.55 26.69
CA LYS A 203 4.57 2.70 26.29
C LYS A 203 3.24 3.38 26.63
N THR A 204 2.39 3.55 25.62
CA THR A 204 1.10 4.25 25.74
C THR A 204 -0.06 3.28 25.61
N ALA A 205 0.00 2.38 24.65
CA ALA A 205 -1.03 1.35 24.45
C ALA A 205 -0.40 0.05 23.97
N SER A 206 -1.02 -1.09 24.29
CA SER A 206 -0.67 -2.37 23.68
C SER A 206 -1.82 -3.34 23.76
N GLN A 207 -1.87 -4.24 22.80
CA GLN A 207 -2.88 -5.29 22.74
C GLN A 207 -2.30 -6.58 22.20
N ILE A 208 -2.69 -7.70 22.82
CA ILE A 208 -2.39 -9.06 22.38
C ILE A 208 -3.62 -9.56 21.62
N TYR A 209 -3.39 -10.22 20.50
CA TYR A 209 -4.43 -10.75 19.64
C TYR A 209 -4.39 -12.28 19.64
N THR A 210 -5.57 -12.89 19.57
CA THR A 210 -5.70 -14.33 19.41
C THR A 210 -5.39 -14.73 17.99
N MET A 211 -4.48 -15.68 17.83
CA MET A 211 -4.10 -16.20 16.52
C MET A 211 -5.23 -17.02 15.89
N PRO A 212 -5.35 -17.04 14.55
CA PRO A 212 -6.27 -17.91 13.86
C PRO A 212 -6.01 -19.38 14.17
N THR A 213 -7.07 -20.18 14.26
CA THR A 213 -7.02 -21.64 14.45
C THR A 213 -7.42 -22.41 13.19
N GLU A 214 -7.72 -21.70 12.10
CA GLU A 214 -8.13 -22.24 10.82
C GLU A 214 -7.60 -21.38 9.66
N HIS A 215 -7.67 -21.88 8.43
CA HIS A 215 -7.26 -21.13 7.26
C HIS A 215 -8.17 -19.91 7.02
N ARG A 216 -7.52 -18.76 6.84
CA ARG A 216 -8.18 -17.47 6.56
C ARG A 216 -7.41 -16.69 5.50
N LYS A 217 -8.16 -15.88 4.75
CA LYS A 217 -7.61 -14.88 3.83
C LYS A 217 -8.44 -13.61 3.97
N GLU A 218 -7.90 -12.62 4.66
CA GLU A 218 -8.59 -11.36 4.96
C GLU A 218 -7.59 -10.23 5.22
N VAL A 219 -8.07 -9.00 5.18
CA VAL A 219 -7.37 -7.83 5.73
C VAL A 219 -8.04 -7.49 7.05
N LYS A 220 -7.25 -7.29 8.09
CA LYS A 220 -7.73 -6.95 9.42
C LYS A 220 -7.15 -5.63 9.87
N GLN A 221 -8.04 -4.73 10.28
CA GLN A 221 -7.65 -3.47 10.90
C GLN A 221 -7.49 -3.63 12.40
N HIS A 222 -6.40 -3.10 12.93
CA HIS A 222 -6.12 -2.99 14.35
C HIS A 222 -6.09 -1.52 14.73
N THR A 223 -6.87 -1.14 15.73
CA THR A 223 -6.92 0.23 16.25
C THR A 223 -6.72 0.20 17.76
N LEU A 224 -5.70 0.91 18.22
CA LEU A 224 -5.44 1.13 19.64
C LEU A 224 -5.77 2.59 19.97
N THR A 225 -6.76 2.75 20.85
CA THR A 225 -7.20 4.07 21.34
C THR A 225 -6.71 4.30 22.77
N PHE A 226 -6.41 5.54 23.11
CA PHE A 226 -5.93 5.94 24.44
C PHE A 226 -6.33 7.39 24.72
N GLN A 227 -6.18 7.81 25.99
CA GLN A 227 -6.35 9.23 26.35
C GLN A 227 -5.37 10.08 25.55
N THR A 228 -5.82 11.24 25.10
CA THR A 228 -4.99 12.17 24.31
C THR A 228 -3.63 12.38 24.95
N GLN A 229 -2.58 12.10 24.21
CA GLN A 229 -1.20 12.38 24.58
C GLN A 229 -0.55 13.19 23.46
N THR A 230 0.34 14.10 23.83
CA THR A 230 1.10 14.90 22.87
C THR A 230 2.49 14.32 22.70
N ALA A 231 2.91 14.08 21.47
CA ALA A 231 4.23 13.57 21.14
C ALA A 231 4.63 13.95 19.71
N ARG A 232 5.94 13.95 19.44
CA ARG A 232 6.49 14.13 18.11
C ARG A 232 6.78 12.78 17.43
N TYR A 233 7.26 11.81 18.18
CA TYR A 233 7.65 10.52 17.63
C TYR A 233 6.70 9.42 18.09
N VAL A 234 6.24 8.60 17.13
CA VAL A 234 5.38 7.45 17.39
C VAL A 234 6.12 6.20 16.92
N ARG A 235 6.38 5.28 17.85
CA ARG A 235 6.93 3.97 17.54
C ARG A 235 5.82 2.93 17.62
N ILE A 236 5.67 2.17 16.56
CA ILE A 236 4.71 1.08 16.44
C ILE A 236 5.48 -0.21 16.26
N SER A 237 5.17 -1.23 17.05
CA SER A 237 5.67 -2.59 16.84
C SER A 237 4.51 -3.56 16.68
N ALA A 238 4.57 -4.38 15.64
CA ALA A 238 3.66 -5.48 15.40
C ALA A 238 4.48 -6.77 15.32
N THR A 239 4.26 -7.66 16.31
CA THR A 239 5.04 -8.88 16.49
C THR A 239 4.48 -10.01 15.64
N SER A 240 5.34 -10.67 14.88
CA SER A 240 4.99 -11.84 14.07
C SER A 240 4.93 -13.13 14.90
N GLU A 241 4.18 -14.14 14.41
CA GLU A 241 4.22 -15.50 14.92
C GLU A 241 5.61 -16.11 14.66
N LYS A 242 6.29 -16.56 15.72
CA LYS A 242 7.66 -17.07 15.61
C LYS A 242 7.73 -18.53 15.18
N LYS A 243 6.62 -19.25 15.25
CA LYS A 243 6.53 -20.64 14.85
C LYS A 243 5.13 -20.96 14.33
N LEU A 244 5.05 -21.25 13.05
CA LEU A 244 3.78 -21.60 12.42
C LEU A 244 3.12 -22.79 13.16
N PRO A 245 1.81 -22.73 13.44
CA PRO A 245 1.10 -23.78 14.12
C PRO A 245 0.97 -25.02 13.23
N SER A 246 0.97 -26.20 13.84
CA SER A 246 0.92 -27.49 13.12
C SER A 246 -0.32 -27.67 12.24
N TRP A 247 -1.44 -27.06 12.61
CA TRP A 247 -2.67 -27.11 11.83
C TRP A 247 -2.57 -26.40 10.46
N SER A 248 -1.61 -25.49 10.29
CA SER A 248 -1.41 -24.78 9.03
C SER A 248 -0.92 -25.67 7.87
N GLY A 249 -0.41 -26.88 8.20
CA GLY A 249 0.19 -27.77 7.21
C GLY A 249 1.55 -27.29 6.67
N LEU A 250 2.07 -26.20 7.18
CA LEU A 250 3.35 -25.61 6.79
C LEU A 250 4.47 -26.01 7.77
N PRO A 251 5.75 -25.90 7.35
CA PRO A 251 6.89 -26.13 8.24
C PRO A 251 6.84 -25.21 9.47
N ALA A 252 7.41 -25.65 10.59
CA ALA A 252 7.46 -24.88 11.85
C ALA A 252 8.54 -23.78 11.80
N ILE A 253 8.37 -22.84 10.88
CA ILE A 253 9.21 -21.65 10.66
C ILE A 253 8.45 -20.40 11.13
N PRO A 254 9.12 -19.24 11.29
CA PRO A 254 8.43 -17.98 11.56
C PRO A 254 7.44 -17.60 10.44
N ALA A 255 6.29 -17.04 10.82
CA ALA A 255 5.33 -16.50 9.89
C ALA A 255 5.84 -15.20 9.24
N PHE A 256 5.34 -14.91 8.05
CA PHE A 256 5.34 -13.54 7.54
C PHE A 256 4.32 -12.70 8.30
N ILE A 257 4.65 -11.42 8.50
CA ILE A 257 3.68 -10.38 8.83
C ILE A 257 3.66 -9.34 7.72
N PHE A 258 2.48 -9.03 7.21
CA PHE A 258 2.28 -8.01 6.19
C PHE A 258 1.51 -6.85 6.78
N VAL A 259 2.04 -5.65 6.62
CA VAL A 259 1.46 -4.39 7.12
C VAL A 259 1.37 -3.41 5.96
N ASP A 260 0.29 -2.65 5.92
CA ASP A 260 0.11 -1.55 4.97
C ASP A 260 0.14 -0.18 5.68
N GLU A 261 -0.90 0.59 5.54
CA GLU A 261 -1.03 1.95 6.05
C GLU A 261 -1.08 2.02 7.57
N ILE A 262 -0.28 2.91 8.15
CA ILE A 262 -0.34 3.32 9.56
C ILE A 262 -1.05 4.67 9.64
N SER A 263 -2.17 4.70 10.35
CA SER A 263 -2.93 5.93 10.58
C SER A 263 -2.80 6.40 12.03
N ILE A 264 -2.61 7.71 12.21
CA ILE A 264 -2.51 8.38 13.52
C ILE A 264 -3.57 9.49 13.60
N GLU A 265 -4.40 9.46 14.67
CA GLU A 265 -5.45 10.44 14.89
C GLU A 265 -5.27 11.21 16.23
#